data_9b7005dff6da60b5a1533a6eccc81c3e
#
_entry.id   9b7005dff6da60b5a1533a6eccc81c3e
#
_cell.length_a   1.000
_cell.length_b   1.000
_cell.length_c   1.000
_cell.angle_alpha   90.00
_cell.angle_beta   90.00
_cell.angle_gamma   90.00
#
_symmetry.space_group_name_H-M   'P 1'
#
loop_
_entity.id
_entity.type
_entity.pdbx_description
1 polymer ?
#
loop_
_entity_poly.entity_id
_entity_poly.type
_entity_poly.pdbx_seq_one_letter_code
_entity_poly.pdbx_strand_id
1 'polypeptide(L)'
;MLVDMDDGEVIGGFTEVGGAVFFAASSEDSGYATDLWKTDGTVDGTVKVTTVTHEDLSPYAAISGLVNADGVLAFSVSDGQGTGSTEADDRVQLWKSDGTEGGTQLVSDFGPGSRVLFVRGSYLTAVGGTVFGVLRTDVNGPDDTGYELFYSDLDETNSLGTHLVDINPGTKSSYPTDLLAFNGKLYFAADDGAHGREPWVSDGTPGGTKMVKNIKWHSVQDFGSYPTDLTAAAGGFFFGVVDFGAPYYDPKTIADNHVELWYSNGTETGTNRVYTFPNGTMPPGGGEYGLLDSESPEVTYIPETGKLFGVVEFGDAVNRSRNLVCWDGEDMHDWELNPTGNDWVGDLSPAFGGIAFGADDGVHGREIWRSDGDSANSVGTFMIQDLYDGGDGFDPAGRAFPVVDGD
;
A
#
# COMPACT_ATOMS: atom_id res chain seq x y z
N MET A 1 23.18 17.03 -6.97
CA MET A 1 23.37 16.26 -5.74
C MET A 1 23.17 17.21 -4.58
N LEU A 2 22.16 16.99 -3.74
CA LEU A 2 21.82 17.91 -2.65
C LEU A 2 22.77 17.73 -1.44
N VAL A 3 23.12 16.51 -1.11
CA VAL A 3 24.07 16.13 -0.06
C VAL A 3 24.86 14.93 -0.55
N ASP A 4 26.16 14.90 -0.27
CA ASP A 4 26.99 13.73 -0.44
C ASP A 4 26.87 12.90 0.84
N MET A 5 26.16 11.79 0.74
CA MET A 5 26.05 10.80 1.80
C MET A 5 27.17 9.80 1.57
N ASP A 6 27.85 9.38 2.62
CA ASP A 6 28.93 8.41 2.52
C ASP A 6 28.45 7.04 2.02
N ASP A 7 29.31 6.27 1.38
CA ASP A 7 28.99 4.97 0.79
C ASP A 7 28.36 4.02 1.83
N GLY A 8 27.13 3.58 1.58
CA GLY A 8 26.42 2.60 2.41
C GLY A 8 25.28 3.17 3.27
N GLU A 9 25.00 4.47 3.21
CA GLU A 9 23.86 5.06 3.89
C GLU A 9 22.51 4.69 3.20
N VAL A 10 21.52 4.38 4.04
CA VAL A 10 20.15 4.09 3.59
C VAL A 10 19.33 5.36 3.69
N ILE A 11 18.65 5.73 2.60
CA ILE A 11 17.74 6.88 2.55
C ILE A 11 16.36 6.36 2.14
N GLY A 12 15.31 6.79 2.83
CA GLY A 12 13.94 6.41 2.48
C GLY A 12 12.87 7.24 3.16
N GLY A 13 11.63 7.00 2.75
CA GLY A 13 10.46 7.60 3.39
C GLY A 13 10.31 9.09 3.12
N PHE A 14 10.40 9.54 1.87
CA PHE A 14 10.24 10.96 1.51
C PHE A 14 8.80 11.43 1.71
N THR A 15 8.62 12.49 2.51
CA THR A 15 7.29 13.06 2.83
C THR A 15 7.36 14.57 2.89
N GLU A 16 6.49 15.26 2.15
CA GLU A 16 6.39 16.72 2.18
C GLU A 16 5.52 17.16 3.37
N VAL A 17 6.06 18.09 4.17
CA VAL A 17 5.32 18.78 5.25
C VAL A 17 5.74 20.24 5.29
N GLY A 18 4.78 21.15 5.10
CA GLY A 18 5.01 22.58 5.24
C GLY A 18 6.01 23.19 4.27
N GLY A 19 6.17 22.62 3.06
CA GLY A 19 7.10 23.08 2.03
C GLY A 19 8.54 22.55 2.18
N ALA A 20 8.77 21.65 3.13
CA ALA A 20 10.01 20.88 3.24
C ALA A 20 9.74 19.40 3.02
N VAL A 21 10.69 18.68 2.45
CA VAL A 21 10.65 17.22 2.29
C VAL A 21 11.44 16.60 3.42
N PHE A 22 10.79 15.77 4.22
CA PHE A 22 11.41 14.99 5.29
C PHE A 22 11.79 13.60 4.78
N PHE A 23 12.86 13.04 5.33
CA PHE A 23 13.32 11.69 5.01
C PHE A 23 14.14 11.11 6.16
N ALA A 24 14.26 9.78 6.19
CA ALA A 24 15.10 9.06 7.13
C ALA A 24 16.43 8.70 6.48
N ALA A 25 17.53 8.78 7.25
CA ALA A 25 18.84 8.35 6.81
C ALA A 25 19.58 7.55 7.88
N SER A 26 20.47 6.63 7.46
CA SER A 26 21.35 5.92 8.37
C SER A 26 22.55 6.79 8.75
N SER A 27 23.12 6.57 9.94
CA SER A 27 24.44 7.07 10.29
C SER A 27 25.53 6.03 10.00
N GLU A 28 26.78 6.46 9.75
CA GLU A 28 27.94 5.58 9.51
C GLU A 28 28.10 4.48 10.56
N ASP A 29 27.74 4.76 11.81
CA ASP A 29 27.95 3.87 12.95
C ASP A 29 26.79 2.87 13.18
N SER A 30 25.58 3.15 12.68
CA SER A 30 24.38 2.34 13.00
C SER A 30 23.99 1.36 11.90
N GLY A 31 24.25 1.70 10.64
CA GLY A 31 23.75 0.93 9.50
C GLY A 31 22.22 0.92 9.36
N TYR A 32 21.50 1.68 10.21
CA TYR A 32 20.04 1.79 10.24
C TYR A 32 19.61 3.25 10.24
N ALA A 33 18.45 3.55 9.64
CA ALA A 33 17.95 4.91 9.46
C ALA A 33 17.36 5.47 10.77
N THR A 34 18.19 6.04 11.61
CA THR A 34 17.79 6.66 12.88
C THR A 34 17.78 8.19 12.82
N ASP A 35 18.37 8.77 11.79
CA ASP A 35 18.43 10.22 11.61
C ASP A 35 17.24 10.74 10.81
N LEU A 36 16.53 11.71 11.38
CA LEU A 36 15.50 12.46 10.68
C LEU A 36 16.14 13.67 10.01
N TRP A 37 15.95 13.80 8.71
CA TRP A 37 16.43 14.89 7.88
C TRP A 37 15.28 15.64 7.22
N LYS A 38 15.54 16.87 6.81
CA LYS A 38 14.66 17.66 5.94
C LYS A 38 15.43 18.41 4.89
N THR A 39 14.75 18.74 3.78
CA THR A 39 15.30 19.57 2.70
C THR A 39 14.23 20.50 2.13
N ASP A 40 14.64 21.70 1.70
CA ASP A 40 13.84 22.62 0.89
C ASP A 40 14.22 22.57 -0.61
N GLY A 41 15.03 21.57 -1.00
CA GLY A 41 15.55 21.42 -2.35
C GLY A 41 16.91 22.11 -2.57
N THR A 42 17.48 22.76 -1.56
CA THR A 42 18.80 23.38 -1.62
C THR A 42 19.82 22.64 -0.75
N VAL A 43 21.12 22.80 -1.05
CA VAL A 43 22.20 22.23 -0.23
C VAL A 43 22.16 22.79 1.19
N ASP A 44 22.03 24.11 1.33
CA ASP A 44 22.00 24.79 2.64
C ASP A 44 20.73 24.47 3.45
N GLY A 45 19.62 24.19 2.77
CA GLY A 45 18.35 23.78 3.37
C GLY A 45 18.22 22.28 3.64
N THR A 46 19.21 21.48 3.24
CA THR A 46 19.24 20.03 3.54
C THR A 46 20.01 19.83 4.84
N VAL A 47 19.27 19.59 5.92
CA VAL A 47 19.83 19.56 7.28
C VAL A 47 19.25 18.38 8.07
N LYS A 48 20.09 17.83 8.95
CA LYS A 48 19.62 16.88 9.96
C LYS A 48 18.76 17.62 10.98
N VAL A 49 17.55 17.07 11.23
CA VAL A 49 16.64 17.56 12.26
C VAL A 49 17.09 17.04 13.61
N THR A 50 17.25 15.72 13.73
CA THR A 50 17.71 15.06 14.96
C THR A 50 18.09 13.61 14.66
N THR A 51 18.83 12.99 15.59
CA THR A 51 18.92 11.52 15.70
C THR A 51 17.86 11.08 16.70
N VAL A 52 16.95 10.18 16.27
CA VAL A 52 15.92 9.67 17.17
C VAL A 52 16.54 8.62 18.08
N THR A 53 16.60 8.94 19.37
CA THR A 53 17.11 8.06 20.41
C THR A 53 16.15 8.02 21.57
N HIS A 54 15.96 6.86 22.16
CA HIS A 54 15.18 6.66 23.36
C HIS A 54 15.85 5.57 24.21
N GLU A 55 15.77 5.67 25.54
CA GLU A 55 16.46 4.74 26.45
C GLU A 55 16.01 3.27 26.30
N ASP A 56 14.78 3.09 25.81
CA ASP A 56 14.17 1.77 25.59
C ASP A 56 14.36 1.23 24.16
N LEU A 57 14.95 2.00 23.23
CA LEU A 57 15.23 1.57 21.87
C LEU A 57 16.66 1.00 21.75
N SER A 58 16.80 0.00 20.93
CA SER A 58 18.12 -0.50 20.55
C SER A 58 18.85 0.53 19.67
N PRO A 59 20.19 0.50 19.62
CA PRO A 59 20.95 1.35 18.69
C PRO A 59 20.71 1.02 17.20
N TYR A 60 19.95 -0.02 16.93
CA TYR A 60 19.59 -0.47 15.58
C TYR A 60 18.14 -0.11 15.21
N ALA A 61 17.49 0.72 15.99
CA ALA A 61 16.14 1.19 15.67
C ALA A 61 16.11 1.95 14.35
N ALA A 62 15.01 1.82 13.61
CA ALA A 62 14.85 2.46 12.30
C ALA A 62 13.58 3.30 12.23
N ILE A 63 13.70 4.48 11.62
CA ILE A 63 12.57 5.36 11.26
C ILE A 63 11.89 4.78 10.02
N SER A 64 10.56 4.74 10.03
CA SER A 64 9.75 4.30 8.90
C SER A 64 8.37 4.96 8.90
N GLY A 65 7.63 4.81 7.80
CA GLY A 65 6.23 5.24 7.70
C GLY A 65 6.02 6.73 7.91
N LEU A 66 6.87 7.59 7.33
CA LEU A 66 6.71 9.04 7.41
C LEU A 66 5.41 9.47 6.72
N VAL A 67 4.57 10.24 7.42
CA VAL A 67 3.31 10.79 6.89
C VAL A 67 3.07 12.22 7.34
N ASN A 68 2.38 12.99 6.51
CA ASN A 68 1.94 14.33 6.82
C ASN A 68 0.53 14.29 7.45
N ALA A 69 0.44 14.55 8.74
CA ALA A 69 -0.81 14.65 9.49
C ALA A 69 -1.16 16.13 9.70
N ASP A 70 -1.79 16.74 8.71
CA ASP A 70 -2.28 18.13 8.73
C ASP A 70 -1.21 19.16 9.09
N GLY A 71 -0.01 19.01 8.48
CA GLY A 71 1.13 19.91 8.69
C GLY A 71 2.08 19.48 9.82
N VAL A 72 1.81 18.36 10.49
CA VAL A 72 2.71 17.72 11.45
C VAL A 72 3.26 16.46 10.84
N LEU A 73 4.58 16.27 10.85
CA LEU A 73 5.18 15.00 10.47
C LEU A 73 4.91 13.97 11.56
N ALA A 74 4.37 12.80 11.19
CA ALA A 74 4.33 11.63 12.04
C ALA A 74 5.13 10.49 11.42
N PHE A 75 5.74 9.65 12.26
CA PHE A 75 6.53 8.49 11.82
C PHE A 75 6.63 7.44 12.92
N SER A 76 6.93 6.21 12.53
CA SER A 76 7.22 5.12 13.46
C SER A 76 8.71 4.91 13.61
N VAL A 77 9.12 4.42 14.79
CA VAL A 77 10.45 3.93 15.07
C VAL A 77 10.34 2.52 15.61
N SER A 78 11.08 1.57 15.03
CA SER A 78 11.06 0.17 15.47
C SER A 78 12.46 -0.41 15.54
N ASP A 79 12.72 -1.26 16.53
CA ASP A 79 14.02 -1.88 16.78
C ASP A 79 14.07 -3.41 16.54
N GLY A 80 12.98 -3.99 16.05
CA GLY A 80 12.83 -5.45 15.94
C GLY A 80 13.26 -6.10 14.65
N GLN A 81 13.63 -5.37 13.64
CA GLN A 81 13.91 -5.93 12.32
C GLN A 81 15.38 -6.36 12.16
N GLY A 82 15.65 -7.63 12.46
CA GLY A 82 16.93 -8.28 12.09
C GLY A 82 18.07 -8.21 13.11
N THR A 83 17.83 -7.79 14.33
CA THR A 83 18.89 -7.63 15.35
C THR A 83 19.27 -8.92 16.08
N GLY A 84 18.61 -10.05 15.82
CA GLY A 84 18.78 -11.29 16.58
C GLY A 84 18.20 -11.21 18.01
N SER A 85 17.46 -10.13 18.32
CA SER A 85 16.63 -10.05 19.51
C SER A 85 15.49 -11.08 19.42
N THR A 86 14.96 -11.49 20.55
CA THR A 86 13.77 -12.32 20.57
C THR A 86 12.57 -11.44 20.22
N GLU A 87 11.54 -12.00 19.57
CA GLU A 87 10.30 -11.25 19.23
C GLU A 87 9.68 -10.52 20.43
N ALA A 88 9.95 -10.99 21.65
CA ALA A 88 9.46 -10.40 22.88
C ALA A 88 10.16 -9.08 23.27
N ASP A 89 11.33 -8.80 22.70
CA ASP A 89 12.11 -7.60 23.00
C ASP A 89 11.92 -6.49 21.94
N ASP A 90 11.28 -6.82 20.81
CA ASP A 90 10.98 -5.83 19.75
C ASP A 90 10.09 -4.72 20.31
N ARG A 91 10.32 -3.49 19.86
CA ARG A 91 9.58 -2.32 20.33
C ARG A 91 9.23 -1.41 19.16
N VAL A 92 8.04 -0.84 19.21
CA VAL A 92 7.55 0.17 18.27
C VAL A 92 7.16 1.42 19.03
N GLN A 93 7.52 2.56 18.48
CA GLN A 93 7.14 3.88 18.98
C GLN A 93 6.55 4.73 17.86
N LEU A 94 5.56 5.56 18.19
CA LEU A 94 5.01 6.60 17.32
C LEU A 94 5.61 7.95 17.74
N TRP A 95 6.12 8.69 16.79
CA TRP A 95 6.76 9.97 16.97
C TRP A 95 6.12 11.05 16.10
N LYS A 96 6.27 12.33 16.51
CA LYS A 96 5.90 13.50 15.71
C LYS A 96 7.05 14.51 15.63
N SER A 97 7.03 15.36 14.59
CA SER A 97 7.99 16.44 14.43
C SER A 97 7.37 17.66 13.74
N ASP A 98 7.75 18.84 14.19
CA ASP A 98 7.51 20.13 13.51
C ASP A 98 8.69 20.56 12.62
N GLY A 99 9.68 19.70 12.47
CA GLY A 99 10.91 19.96 11.72
C GLY A 99 12.01 20.63 12.54
N THR A 100 11.87 20.69 13.87
CA THR A 100 12.93 21.11 14.79
C THR A 100 13.31 19.96 15.73
N GLU A 101 14.53 19.99 16.28
CA GLU A 101 14.97 19.00 17.27
C GLU A 101 14.04 19.01 18.50
N GLY A 102 13.73 20.19 19.04
CA GLY A 102 12.86 20.31 20.21
C GLY A 102 11.38 19.99 19.96
N GLY A 103 10.93 20.08 18.71
CA GLY A 103 9.59 19.70 18.26
C GLY A 103 9.47 18.26 17.81
N THR A 104 10.59 17.49 17.80
CA THR A 104 10.59 16.05 17.55
C THR A 104 10.39 15.32 18.88
N GLN A 105 9.21 14.69 19.04
CA GLN A 105 8.75 14.16 20.32
C GLN A 105 8.11 12.78 20.16
N LEU A 106 8.32 11.94 21.19
CA LEU A 106 7.60 10.69 21.35
C LEU A 106 6.11 11.00 21.60
N VAL A 107 5.22 10.36 20.83
CA VAL A 107 3.77 10.39 21.01
C VAL A 107 3.33 9.19 21.83
N SER A 108 3.68 7.98 21.40
CA SER A 108 3.28 6.75 22.09
C SER A 108 4.37 5.70 22.01
N ASP A 109 4.59 5.00 23.10
CA ASP A 109 5.41 3.80 23.20
C ASP A 109 4.50 2.59 23.39
N PHE A 110 4.52 1.69 22.42
CA PHE A 110 3.66 0.50 22.45
C PHE A 110 4.22 -0.65 23.30
N GLY A 111 5.39 -0.45 23.90
CA GLY A 111 6.00 -1.40 24.82
C GLY A 111 6.76 -2.53 24.14
N PRO A 112 7.43 -3.38 24.95
CA PRO A 112 8.17 -4.53 24.45
C PRO A 112 7.21 -5.58 23.85
N GLY A 113 7.70 -6.32 22.85
CA GLY A 113 6.89 -7.27 22.09
C GLY A 113 5.93 -6.61 21.09
N SER A 114 6.09 -5.29 20.81
CA SER A 114 5.29 -4.63 19.79
C SER A 114 5.93 -4.71 18.42
N ARG A 115 5.11 -4.87 17.37
CA ARG A 115 5.54 -4.98 15.98
C ARG A 115 4.61 -4.23 15.04
N VAL A 116 5.17 -3.56 14.05
CA VAL A 116 4.42 -3.03 12.91
C VAL A 116 4.34 -4.07 11.79
N LEU A 117 3.24 -4.04 11.05
CA LEU A 117 3.09 -4.85 9.85
C LEU A 117 3.60 -4.07 8.65
N PHE A 118 4.72 -4.51 8.08
CA PHE A 118 5.30 -3.94 6.85
C PHE A 118 4.84 -4.77 5.63
N VAL A 119 3.56 -4.70 5.31
CA VAL A 119 3.02 -5.24 4.06
C VAL A 119 2.45 -4.12 3.23
N ARG A 120 2.30 -4.34 1.94
CA ARG A 120 1.76 -3.34 1.01
C ARG A 120 0.49 -2.70 1.56
N GLY A 121 0.44 -1.36 1.57
CA GLY A 121 -0.72 -0.60 2.02
C GLY A 121 -0.99 -0.60 3.53
N SER A 122 -0.07 -1.09 4.37
CA SER A 122 -0.19 -1.07 5.84
C SER A 122 0.79 -0.11 6.53
N TYR A 123 1.47 0.77 5.77
CA TYR A 123 2.27 1.86 6.35
C TYR A 123 1.38 2.85 7.09
N LEU A 124 2.00 3.75 7.87
CA LEU A 124 1.25 4.85 8.46
C LEU A 124 0.47 5.61 7.38
N THR A 125 -0.79 5.89 7.65
CA THR A 125 -1.67 6.63 6.75
C THR A 125 -2.34 7.75 7.55
N ALA A 126 -2.26 8.98 7.04
CA ALA A 126 -2.88 10.13 7.68
C ALA A 126 -4.25 10.45 7.04
N VAL A 127 -5.24 10.73 7.90
CA VAL A 127 -6.55 11.26 7.52
C VAL A 127 -6.75 12.55 8.28
N GLY A 128 -6.47 13.68 7.64
CA GLY A 128 -6.35 14.95 8.36
C GLY A 128 -5.25 14.89 9.42
N GLY A 129 -5.54 15.30 10.63
CA GLY A 129 -4.61 15.22 11.77
C GLY A 129 -4.55 13.87 12.48
N THR A 130 -5.33 12.86 12.04
CA THR A 130 -5.32 11.51 12.63
C THR A 130 -4.42 10.59 11.85
N VAL A 131 -3.52 9.88 12.52
CA VAL A 131 -2.63 8.88 11.94
C VAL A 131 -3.17 7.48 12.26
N PHE A 132 -3.14 6.62 11.25
CA PHE A 132 -3.51 5.22 11.34
C PHE A 132 -2.32 4.33 10.98
N GLY A 133 -2.28 3.13 11.53
CA GLY A 133 -1.31 2.12 11.19
C GLY A 133 -1.73 0.74 11.68
N VAL A 134 -0.89 -0.26 11.45
CA VAL A 134 -1.15 -1.64 11.85
C VAL A 134 -0.09 -2.10 12.83
N LEU A 135 -0.52 -2.59 13.97
CA LEU A 135 0.33 -2.90 15.11
C LEU A 135 -0.12 -4.21 15.76
N ARG A 136 0.83 -4.99 16.25
CA ARG A 136 0.64 -6.09 17.19
C ARG A 136 1.38 -5.75 18.48
N THR A 137 0.78 -6.02 19.63
CA THR A 137 1.40 -5.81 20.95
C THR A 137 1.53 -7.11 21.70
N ASP A 138 2.49 -7.17 22.63
CA ASP A 138 2.74 -8.33 23.53
C ASP A 138 2.85 -9.69 22.80
N VAL A 139 3.65 -9.71 21.68
CA VAL A 139 3.81 -10.89 20.83
C VAL A 139 4.12 -12.14 21.68
N ASN A 140 3.26 -13.17 21.53
CA ASN A 140 3.30 -14.42 22.29
C ASN A 140 3.12 -14.26 23.81
N GLY A 141 2.73 -13.09 24.31
CA GLY A 141 2.41 -12.81 25.70
C GLY A 141 0.91 -13.01 26.01
N PRO A 142 0.51 -12.78 27.28
CA PRO A 142 -0.87 -12.96 27.71
C PRO A 142 -1.85 -11.92 27.14
N ASP A 143 -1.33 -10.74 26.76
CA ASP A 143 -2.09 -9.60 26.21
C ASP A 143 -1.83 -9.43 24.69
N ASP A 144 -1.38 -10.49 24.02
CA ASP A 144 -1.16 -10.50 22.57
C ASP A 144 -2.45 -10.18 21.81
N THR A 145 -2.42 -9.10 21.03
CA THR A 145 -3.60 -8.60 20.32
C THR A 145 -3.73 -9.12 18.89
N GLY A 146 -2.70 -9.84 18.37
CA GLY A 146 -2.60 -10.01 16.93
C GLY A 146 -2.29 -8.67 16.22
N TYR A 147 -2.23 -8.68 14.89
CA TYR A 147 -2.09 -7.46 14.09
C TYR A 147 -3.44 -6.77 13.93
N GLU A 148 -3.59 -5.59 14.52
CA GLU A 148 -4.81 -4.80 14.56
C GLU A 148 -4.57 -3.36 14.08
N LEU A 149 -5.66 -2.64 13.76
CA LEU A 149 -5.60 -1.22 13.43
C LEU A 149 -5.33 -0.40 14.70
N PHE A 150 -4.45 0.58 14.62
CA PHE A 150 -4.40 1.66 15.62
C PHE A 150 -4.67 3.01 14.96
N TYR A 151 -5.09 3.98 15.76
CA TYR A 151 -5.13 5.39 15.38
C TYR A 151 -4.61 6.29 16.49
N SER A 152 -4.12 7.47 16.11
CA SER A 152 -3.63 8.51 17.03
C SER A 152 -3.94 9.88 16.47
N ASP A 153 -4.39 10.81 17.34
CA ASP A 153 -4.48 12.23 17.02
C ASP A 153 -3.20 13.00 17.33
N LEU A 154 -2.12 12.30 17.65
CA LEU A 154 -0.80 12.81 18.01
C LEU A 154 -0.80 13.69 19.28
N ASP A 155 -1.84 13.64 20.11
CA ASP A 155 -1.97 14.39 21.35
C ASP A 155 -2.33 13.49 22.54
N GLU A 156 -1.31 12.99 23.24
CA GLU A 156 -1.48 12.15 24.43
C GLU A 156 -2.05 12.91 25.66
N THR A 157 -2.30 14.21 25.54
CA THR A 157 -2.85 15.01 26.63
C THR A 157 -4.37 15.02 26.66
N ASN A 158 -5.02 14.53 25.61
CA ASN A 158 -6.47 14.48 25.50
C ASN A 158 -7.01 13.03 25.57
N SER A 159 -8.32 12.88 25.55
CA SER A 159 -8.98 11.57 25.65
C SER A 159 -9.02 10.78 24.33
N LEU A 160 -8.58 11.37 23.22
CA LEU A 160 -8.50 10.68 21.94
C LEU A 160 -7.18 9.93 21.81
N GLY A 161 -6.03 10.55 22.09
CA GLY A 161 -4.72 9.91 22.20
C GLY A 161 -4.43 8.84 21.14
N THR A 162 -3.71 7.80 21.57
CA THR A 162 -3.41 6.63 20.74
C THR A 162 -4.22 5.41 21.19
N HIS A 163 -4.93 4.79 20.26
CA HIS A 163 -5.84 3.66 20.53
C HIS A 163 -5.60 2.50 19.57
N LEU A 164 -5.55 1.29 20.11
CA LEU A 164 -5.66 0.05 19.34
C LEU A 164 -7.13 -0.31 19.17
N VAL A 165 -7.51 -0.74 17.97
CA VAL A 165 -8.85 -1.20 17.64
C VAL A 165 -8.82 -2.70 17.42
N ASP A 166 -9.24 -3.48 18.41
CA ASP A 166 -9.33 -4.93 18.36
C ASP A 166 -10.52 -5.35 17.46
N ILE A 167 -10.25 -5.50 16.15
CA ILE A 167 -11.24 -5.88 15.14
C ILE A 167 -11.51 -7.39 15.19
N ASN A 168 -10.44 -8.20 15.38
CA ASN A 168 -10.55 -9.65 15.53
C ASN A 168 -10.21 -10.06 16.96
N PRO A 169 -11.19 -10.14 17.87
CA PRO A 169 -10.96 -10.22 19.29
C PRO A 169 -10.03 -11.32 19.76
N GLY A 170 -9.07 -10.96 20.62
CA GLY A 170 -8.11 -11.85 21.25
C GLY A 170 -6.76 -11.91 20.53
N THR A 171 -6.14 -13.08 20.49
CA THR A 171 -4.78 -13.25 19.92
C THR A 171 -4.75 -13.40 18.39
N LYS A 172 -5.91 -13.39 17.74
CA LYS A 172 -6.01 -13.46 16.30
C LYS A 172 -5.83 -12.08 15.69
N SER A 173 -5.28 -12.04 14.49
CA SER A 173 -5.07 -10.80 13.76
C SER A 173 -6.24 -10.50 12.84
N SER A 174 -6.64 -9.24 12.73
CA SER A 174 -7.52 -8.76 11.66
C SER A 174 -6.75 -8.43 10.38
N TYR A 175 -5.42 -8.31 10.45
CA TYR A 175 -4.53 -7.99 9.34
C TYR A 175 -5.04 -6.83 8.46
N PRO A 176 -5.18 -5.60 8.97
CA PRO A 176 -5.60 -4.49 8.14
C PRO A 176 -4.58 -4.22 7.03
N THR A 177 -5.04 -4.09 5.78
CA THR A 177 -4.20 -3.73 4.62
C THR A 177 -4.92 -2.75 3.71
N ASP A 178 -4.22 -2.26 2.69
CA ASP A 178 -4.77 -1.36 1.67
C ASP A 178 -5.40 -0.10 2.30
N LEU A 179 -4.67 0.51 3.25
CA LEU A 179 -5.11 1.69 3.98
C LEU A 179 -5.27 2.88 3.03
N LEU A 180 -6.51 3.29 2.77
CA LEU A 180 -6.86 4.39 1.87
C LEU A 180 -7.49 5.55 2.65
N ALA A 181 -6.83 6.71 2.66
CA ALA A 181 -7.43 7.95 3.12
C ALA A 181 -8.36 8.52 2.04
N PHE A 182 -9.65 8.58 2.32
CA PHE A 182 -10.62 9.11 1.40
C PHE A 182 -11.77 9.82 2.14
N ASN A 183 -12.09 11.04 1.69
CA ASN A 183 -13.21 11.86 2.21
C ASN A 183 -13.27 11.94 3.74
N GLY A 184 -12.11 12.21 4.38
CA GLY A 184 -11.99 12.39 5.82
C GLY A 184 -12.15 11.11 6.65
N LYS A 185 -12.00 9.94 6.03
CA LYS A 185 -12.02 8.63 6.69
C LYS A 185 -10.95 7.72 6.15
N LEU A 186 -10.58 6.71 6.92
CA LEU A 186 -9.78 5.59 6.49
C LEU A 186 -10.67 4.46 5.98
N TYR A 187 -10.39 3.94 4.80
CA TYR A 187 -10.95 2.68 4.27
C TYR A 187 -9.83 1.65 4.16
N PHE A 188 -10.14 0.39 4.40
CA PHE A 188 -9.14 -0.69 4.44
C PHE A 188 -9.81 -2.07 4.34
N ALA A 189 -9.01 -3.10 4.15
CA ALA A 189 -9.44 -4.49 4.21
C ALA A 189 -9.07 -5.10 5.57
N ALA A 190 -9.97 -5.82 6.23
CA ALA A 190 -9.71 -6.51 7.49
C ALA A 190 -10.64 -7.71 7.71
N ASP A 191 -10.22 -8.63 8.61
CA ASP A 191 -10.96 -9.83 9.01
C ASP A 191 -11.36 -9.73 10.49
N ASP A 192 -12.65 -9.84 10.80
CA ASP A 192 -13.15 -9.83 12.18
C ASP A 192 -13.26 -11.23 12.82
N GLY A 193 -12.79 -12.26 12.11
CA GLY A 193 -12.85 -13.65 12.56
C GLY A 193 -14.20 -14.33 12.42
N ALA A 194 -15.23 -13.59 11.91
CA ALA A 194 -16.58 -14.09 11.73
C ALA A 194 -17.07 -14.02 10.27
N HIS A 195 -16.64 -12.98 9.53
CA HIS A 195 -17.09 -12.71 8.16
C HIS A 195 -15.97 -12.88 7.14
N GLY A 196 -14.73 -13.24 7.60
CA GLY A 196 -13.55 -13.23 6.78
C GLY A 196 -13.14 -11.81 6.41
N ARG A 197 -12.32 -11.70 5.39
CA ARG A 197 -11.71 -10.43 5.00
C ARG A 197 -12.65 -9.60 4.14
N GLU A 198 -13.07 -8.43 4.64
CA GLU A 198 -14.07 -7.55 4.02
C GLU A 198 -13.60 -6.08 4.00
N PRO A 199 -14.27 -5.16 3.26
CA PRO A 199 -13.96 -3.73 3.31
C PRO A 199 -14.50 -3.09 4.60
N TRP A 200 -13.64 -2.31 5.25
CA TRP A 200 -13.89 -1.60 6.51
C TRP A 200 -13.72 -0.10 6.37
N VAL A 201 -14.25 0.64 7.33
CA VAL A 201 -14.10 2.09 7.46
C VAL A 201 -13.81 2.47 8.91
N SER A 202 -12.95 3.47 9.11
CA SER A 202 -12.72 4.12 10.42
C SER A 202 -12.75 5.63 10.27
N ASP A 203 -13.30 6.33 11.27
CA ASP A 203 -13.26 7.79 11.39
C ASP A 203 -12.28 8.26 12.48
N GLY A 204 -11.45 7.35 13.01
CA GLY A 204 -10.49 7.66 14.07
C GLY A 204 -11.11 7.83 15.45
N THR A 205 -12.32 7.31 15.67
CA THR A 205 -12.96 7.29 17.00
C THR A 205 -13.18 5.86 17.49
N PRO A 206 -13.27 5.64 18.82
CA PRO A 206 -13.47 4.31 19.40
C PRO A 206 -14.69 3.54 18.87
N GLY A 207 -15.72 4.23 18.39
CA GLY A 207 -16.93 3.63 17.84
C GLY A 207 -17.10 3.76 16.33
N GLY A 208 -16.13 4.38 15.64
CA GLY A 208 -16.22 4.72 14.24
C GLY A 208 -15.66 3.66 13.28
N THR A 209 -15.03 2.61 13.83
CA THR A 209 -14.49 1.51 13.03
C THR A 209 -15.54 0.42 12.83
N LYS A 210 -15.87 0.12 11.56
CA LYS A 210 -16.89 -0.87 11.20
C LYS A 210 -16.72 -1.39 9.79
N MET A 211 -17.25 -2.59 9.53
CA MET A 211 -17.37 -3.14 8.19
C MET A 211 -18.27 -2.26 7.32
N VAL A 212 -17.85 -1.97 6.09
CA VAL A 212 -18.66 -1.26 5.09
C VAL A 212 -19.73 -2.17 4.54
N LYS A 213 -19.36 -3.40 4.18
CA LYS A 213 -20.26 -4.40 3.61
C LYS A 213 -19.67 -5.79 3.77
N ASN A 214 -20.51 -6.77 4.12
CA ASN A 214 -20.21 -8.18 3.94
C ASN A 214 -20.54 -8.54 2.48
N ILE A 215 -19.51 -8.67 1.64
CA ILE A 215 -19.64 -8.91 0.20
C ILE A 215 -19.84 -10.40 -0.07
N LYS A 216 -19.07 -11.23 0.61
CA LYS A 216 -19.13 -12.67 0.42
C LYS A 216 -19.70 -13.38 1.63
N TRP A 217 -20.78 -14.11 1.34
CA TRP A 217 -21.42 -14.96 2.29
C TRP A 217 -21.45 -16.40 1.74
N HIS A 218 -20.49 -17.20 2.19
CA HIS A 218 -20.51 -18.64 1.95
C HIS A 218 -21.01 -19.41 3.16
N SER A 219 -21.96 -20.33 2.92
CA SER A 219 -22.67 -21.07 3.98
C SER A 219 -21.84 -22.13 4.71
N VAL A 220 -20.56 -22.34 4.38
CA VAL A 220 -19.73 -23.43 4.93
C VAL A 220 -18.48 -22.93 5.63
N GLN A 221 -17.86 -21.87 5.17
CA GLN A 221 -16.77 -21.12 5.83
C GLN A 221 -16.76 -19.70 5.26
N ASP A 222 -16.79 -18.70 6.13
CA ASP A 222 -16.80 -17.30 5.72
C ASP A 222 -15.35 -16.84 5.51
N PHE A 223 -14.84 -16.98 4.28
CA PHE A 223 -13.47 -16.54 3.93
C PHE A 223 -13.39 -15.07 3.56
N GLY A 224 -14.53 -14.37 3.43
CA GLY A 224 -14.60 -12.99 3.02
C GLY A 224 -14.37 -12.75 1.52
N SER A 225 -14.33 -11.48 1.15
CA SER A 225 -14.20 -11.01 -0.25
C SER A 225 -12.76 -10.69 -0.66
N TYR A 226 -11.83 -10.65 0.29
CA TYR A 226 -10.42 -10.30 0.05
C TYR A 226 -10.25 -9.02 -0.77
N PRO A 227 -10.71 -7.86 -0.28
CA PRO A 227 -10.53 -6.60 -1.00
C PRO A 227 -9.05 -6.28 -1.14
N THR A 228 -8.66 -5.83 -2.34
CA THR A 228 -7.28 -5.43 -2.67
C THR A 228 -7.27 -4.13 -3.47
N ASP A 229 -6.14 -3.43 -3.47
CA ASP A 229 -5.88 -2.28 -4.34
C ASP A 229 -6.94 -1.17 -4.23
N LEU A 230 -7.30 -0.80 -2.99
CA LEU A 230 -8.25 0.29 -2.76
C LEU A 230 -7.72 1.59 -3.37
N THR A 231 -8.39 2.09 -4.41
CA THR A 231 -7.95 3.22 -5.21
C THR A 231 -8.99 4.32 -5.23
N ALA A 232 -8.62 5.52 -4.76
CA ALA A 232 -9.52 6.67 -4.73
C ALA A 232 -9.99 7.08 -6.14
N ALA A 233 -11.27 7.41 -6.25
CA ALA A 233 -11.90 7.85 -7.48
C ALA A 233 -12.93 8.96 -7.20
N ALA A 234 -13.54 9.52 -8.24
CA ALA A 234 -14.57 10.52 -8.08
C ALA A 234 -15.77 9.98 -7.27
N GLY A 235 -16.02 10.59 -6.11
CA GLY A 235 -17.15 10.25 -5.24
C GLY A 235 -17.06 8.95 -4.46
N GLY A 236 -15.94 8.18 -4.58
CA GLY A 236 -15.75 6.91 -3.92
C GLY A 236 -14.37 6.32 -4.16
N PHE A 237 -14.30 5.01 -4.15
CA PHE A 237 -13.07 4.26 -4.43
C PHE A 237 -13.40 2.92 -5.10
N PHE A 238 -12.48 2.46 -5.92
CA PHE A 238 -12.52 1.12 -6.52
C PHE A 238 -11.67 0.14 -5.71
N PHE A 239 -11.96 -1.14 -5.82
CA PHE A 239 -11.16 -2.23 -5.26
C PHE A 239 -11.43 -3.55 -6.00
N GLY A 240 -10.44 -4.43 -6.00
CA GLY A 240 -10.57 -5.79 -6.47
C GLY A 240 -11.19 -6.68 -5.40
N VAL A 241 -11.96 -7.68 -5.81
CA VAL A 241 -12.44 -8.79 -4.98
C VAL A 241 -12.04 -10.08 -5.64
N VAL A 242 -11.47 -11.02 -4.88
CA VAL A 242 -11.07 -12.32 -5.41
C VAL A 242 -12.09 -13.38 -5.03
N ASP A 243 -12.71 -14.00 -6.03
CA ASP A 243 -13.57 -15.17 -5.82
C ASP A 243 -12.77 -16.46 -6.02
N PHE A 244 -12.43 -17.12 -4.92
CA PHE A 244 -11.70 -18.37 -4.95
C PHE A 244 -12.54 -19.62 -5.30
N GLY A 245 -13.81 -19.44 -5.75
CA GLY A 245 -14.69 -20.57 -6.00
C GLY A 245 -14.94 -21.42 -4.74
N ALA A 246 -15.58 -22.57 -4.84
CA ALA A 246 -15.74 -23.51 -3.72
C ALA A 246 -14.90 -24.77 -3.96
N PRO A 247 -14.40 -25.45 -2.94
CA PRO A 247 -13.82 -25.03 -1.66
C PRO A 247 -12.31 -24.76 -1.78
N TYR A 248 -11.85 -23.81 -0.99
CA TYR A 248 -10.43 -23.47 -0.80
C TYR A 248 -9.53 -24.70 -0.86
N TYR A 249 -8.50 -24.63 -1.72
CA TYR A 249 -7.44 -25.66 -1.84
C TYR A 249 -7.70 -26.92 -2.69
N ASP A 250 -8.55 -26.88 -3.68
CA ASP A 250 -8.42 -27.86 -4.74
C ASP A 250 -7.66 -27.23 -5.94
N PRO A 251 -6.39 -27.59 -6.21
CA PRO A 251 -5.66 -27.09 -7.38
C PRO A 251 -6.36 -27.37 -8.71
N LYS A 252 -7.42 -28.19 -8.70
CA LYS A 252 -8.25 -28.46 -9.87
C LYS A 252 -9.37 -27.44 -10.09
N THR A 253 -9.65 -26.60 -9.09
CA THR A 253 -10.72 -25.58 -9.13
C THR A 253 -10.20 -24.16 -9.37
N ILE A 254 -8.90 -23.95 -9.57
CA ILE A 254 -8.32 -22.65 -9.97
C ILE A 254 -9.00 -22.10 -11.23
N ALA A 255 -9.51 -22.95 -12.10
CA ALA A 255 -10.25 -22.55 -13.30
C ALA A 255 -11.59 -21.83 -13.00
N ASP A 256 -12.11 -21.93 -11.76
CA ASP A 256 -13.35 -21.27 -11.35
C ASP A 256 -13.09 -19.96 -10.58
N ASN A 257 -11.83 -19.66 -10.21
CA ASN A 257 -11.48 -18.41 -9.59
C ASN A 257 -11.63 -17.26 -10.57
N HIS A 258 -12.08 -16.12 -10.08
CA HIS A 258 -12.13 -14.90 -10.88
C HIS A 258 -11.97 -13.65 -10.01
N VAL A 259 -11.60 -12.55 -10.65
CA VAL A 259 -11.54 -11.23 -10.04
C VAL A 259 -12.82 -10.48 -10.35
N GLU A 260 -13.31 -9.71 -9.39
CA GLU A 260 -14.40 -8.77 -9.54
C GLU A 260 -13.90 -7.36 -9.26
N LEU A 261 -14.30 -6.40 -10.08
CA LEU A 261 -14.11 -4.99 -9.82
C LEU A 261 -15.33 -4.45 -9.07
N TRP A 262 -15.08 -3.81 -7.94
CA TRP A 262 -16.09 -3.19 -7.09
C TRP A 262 -15.86 -1.69 -6.97
N TYR A 263 -16.95 -0.95 -6.77
CA TYR A 263 -16.94 0.45 -6.41
C TYR A 263 -17.69 0.66 -5.10
N SER A 264 -17.17 1.58 -4.26
CA SER A 264 -17.81 1.97 -3.01
C SER A 264 -17.80 3.49 -2.84
N ASN A 265 -18.90 4.06 -2.36
CA ASN A 265 -18.95 5.44 -1.85
C ASN A 265 -18.80 5.49 -0.31
N GLY A 266 -18.34 4.39 0.31
CA GLY A 266 -18.17 4.24 1.74
C GLY A 266 -19.44 3.85 2.51
N THR A 267 -20.54 3.54 1.82
CA THR A 267 -21.79 3.02 2.44
C THR A 267 -22.10 1.62 1.93
N GLU A 268 -22.82 0.84 2.72
CA GLU A 268 -23.24 -0.51 2.35
C GLU A 268 -24.04 -0.54 1.03
N THR A 269 -25.00 0.37 0.88
CA THR A 269 -25.85 0.46 -0.32
C THR A 269 -25.13 1.03 -1.54
N GLY A 270 -24.09 1.84 -1.32
CA GLY A 270 -23.24 2.42 -2.36
C GLY A 270 -22.04 1.55 -2.70
N THR A 271 -21.91 0.34 -2.13
CA THR A 271 -20.87 -0.63 -2.43
C THR A 271 -21.43 -1.71 -3.35
N ASN A 272 -21.01 -1.70 -4.61
CA ASN A 272 -21.57 -2.55 -5.65
C ASN A 272 -20.48 -3.06 -6.60
N ARG A 273 -20.71 -4.29 -7.13
CA ARG A 273 -19.88 -4.84 -8.17
C ARG A 273 -20.09 -4.08 -9.48
N VAL A 274 -18.98 -3.71 -10.11
CA VAL A 274 -18.93 -3.00 -11.39
C VAL A 274 -18.72 -3.96 -12.54
N TYR A 275 -17.77 -4.90 -12.37
CA TYR A 275 -17.41 -5.85 -13.42
C TYR A 275 -16.98 -7.20 -12.83
N THR A 276 -17.17 -8.27 -13.58
CA THR A 276 -16.66 -9.61 -13.25
C THR A 276 -15.75 -10.07 -14.39
N PHE A 277 -14.49 -10.29 -14.08
CA PHE A 277 -13.54 -10.84 -15.05
C PHE A 277 -13.86 -12.32 -15.31
N PRO A 278 -13.48 -12.87 -16.48
CA PRO A 278 -13.68 -14.27 -16.79
C PRO A 278 -13.05 -15.21 -15.76
N ASN A 279 -13.57 -16.43 -15.65
CA ASN A 279 -12.97 -17.48 -14.81
C ASN A 279 -11.52 -17.75 -15.22
N GLY A 280 -10.67 -18.05 -14.25
CA GLY A 280 -9.23 -18.21 -14.44
C GLY A 280 -8.45 -16.91 -14.35
N THR A 281 -9.11 -15.77 -14.04
CA THR A 281 -8.43 -14.52 -13.74
C THR A 281 -8.01 -14.46 -12.27
N MET A 282 -6.82 -13.92 -12.03
CA MET A 282 -6.27 -13.71 -10.69
C MET A 282 -5.69 -12.30 -10.60
N PRO A 283 -5.63 -11.68 -9.41
CA PRO A 283 -4.82 -10.50 -9.23
C PRO A 283 -3.35 -10.87 -9.47
N PRO A 284 -2.54 -9.96 -10.04
CA PRO A 284 -1.13 -10.20 -10.25
C PRO A 284 -0.42 -10.61 -8.95
N GLY A 285 0.46 -11.61 -9.02
CA GLY A 285 1.21 -12.09 -7.87
C GLY A 285 0.46 -13.00 -6.90
N GLY A 286 -0.72 -13.51 -7.28
CA GLY A 286 -1.59 -14.37 -6.47
C GLY A 286 -0.88 -15.56 -5.79
N GLY A 287 -0.27 -15.31 -4.63
CA GLY A 287 0.26 -16.30 -3.71
C GLY A 287 -0.81 -16.71 -2.70
N GLU A 288 -0.49 -17.73 -1.93
CA GLU A 288 -1.36 -18.49 -1.02
C GLU A 288 -2.17 -17.68 0.01
N TYR A 289 -1.99 -16.35 0.10
CA TYR A 289 -2.68 -15.45 1.02
C TYR A 289 -3.02 -14.06 0.45
N GLY A 290 -3.01 -13.87 -0.88
CA GLY A 290 -3.39 -12.57 -1.47
C GLY A 290 -2.51 -11.38 -1.06
N LEU A 291 -1.36 -11.64 -0.48
CA LEU A 291 -0.35 -10.63 -0.18
C LEU A 291 0.47 -10.46 -1.45
N LEU A 292 0.13 -9.45 -2.22
CA LEU A 292 0.85 -9.11 -3.44
C LEU A 292 2.18 -8.47 -3.06
N ASP A 293 3.25 -9.11 -3.49
CA ASP A 293 4.63 -8.68 -3.27
C ASP A 293 5.07 -7.70 -4.38
N SER A 294 4.14 -6.83 -4.85
CA SER A 294 4.47 -5.84 -5.86
C SER A 294 4.59 -4.45 -5.27
N GLU A 295 5.70 -3.79 -5.50
CA GLU A 295 6.01 -2.44 -5.02
C GLU A 295 5.25 -1.33 -5.77
N SER A 296 4.48 -1.66 -6.82
CA SER A 296 3.80 -0.69 -7.69
C SER A 296 2.28 -0.83 -7.63
N PRO A 297 1.52 0.27 -7.68
CA PRO A 297 0.07 0.21 -7.76
C PRO A 297 -0.33 -0.46 -9.08
N GLU A 298 -1.11 -1.53 -8.98
CA GLU A 298 -1.62 -2.25 -10.15
C GLU A 298 -2.98 -1.73 -10.60
N VAL A 299 -3.53 -0.74 -9.87
CA VAL A 299 -4.75 -0.03 -10.22
C VAL A 299 -4.52 1.48 -10.10
N THR A 300 -4.86 2.21 -11.13
CA THR A 300 -4.67 3.67 -11.22
C THR A 300 -5.91 4.33 -11.81
N TYR A 301 -6.46 5.32 -11.10
CA TYR A 301 -7.58 6.13 -11.58
C TYR A 301 -7.07 7.46 -12.14
N ILE A 302 -7.60 7.86 -13.32
CA ILE A 302 -7.27 9.10 -14.00
C ILE A 302 -8.46 10.07 -13.86
N PRO A 303 -8.37 11.06 -12.96
CA PRO A 303 -9.50 11.96 -12.65
C PRO A 303 -9.99 12.76 -13.85
N GLU A 304 -9.10 13.17 -14.76
CA GLU A 304 -9.39 13.99 -15.93
C GLU A 304 -10.28 13.28 -16.94
N THR A 305 -10.14 11.97 -17.05
CA THR A 305 -10.89 11.15 -18.02
C THR A 305 -11.94 10.26 -17.37
N GLY A 306 -11.90 10.09 -16.05
CA GLY A 306 -12.77 9.18 -15.31
C GLY A 306 -12.43 7.68 -15.51
N LYS A 307 -11.29 7.37 -16.14
CA LYS A 307 -10.88 6.01 -16.46
C LYS A 307 -10.12 5.38 -15.31
N LEU A 308 -10.32 4.07 -15.12
CA LEU A 308 -9.57 3.24 -14.20
C LEU A 308 -8.75 2.23 -14.98
N PHE A 309 -7.44 2.26 -14.80
CA PHE A 309 -6.52 1.28 -15.36
C PHE A 309 -6.11 0.26 -14.29
N GLY A 310 -5.86 -0.97 -14.72
CA GLY A 310 -5.38 -2.02 -13.84
C GLY A 310 -4.67 -3.13 -14.60
N VAL A 311 -4.08 -4.06 -13.86
CA VAL A 311 -3.45 -5.26 -14.41
C VAL A 311 -4.17 -6.48 -13.87
N VAL A 312 -4.49 -7.43 -14.74
CA VAL A 312 -5.13 -8.70 -14.39
C VAL A 312 -4.33 -9.87 -14.96
N GLU A 313 -4.07 -10.88 -14.15
CA GLU A 313 -3.46 -12.13 -14.61
C GLU A 313 -4.52 -13.10 -15.11
N PHE A 314 -4.24 -13.70 -16.25
CA PHE A 314 -5.03 -14.80 -16.84
C PHE A 314 -4.17 -16.06 -16.90
N GLY A 315 -4.78 -17.23 -16.74
CA GLY A 315 -4.11 -18.50 -16.97
C GLY A 315 -4.00 -19.40 -15.73
N ASP A 316 -3.19 -20.44 -15.86
CA ASP A 316 -2.92 -21.42 -14.81
C ASP A 316 -1.54 -21.18 -14.15
N ALA A 317 -1.16 -22.03 -13.21
CA ALA A 317 0.10 -21.90 -12.47
C ALA A 317 1.38 -21.99 -13.37
N VAL A 318 1.25 -22.38 -14.62
CA VAL A 318 2.37 -22.59 -15.55
C VAL A 318 2.38 -21.59 -16.70
N ASN A 319 1.18 -21.22 -17.18
CA ASN A 319 1.00 -20.30 -18.31
C ASN A 319 0.19 -19.11 -17.83
N ARG A 320 0.85 -18.07 -17.34
CA ARG A 320 0.23 -16.82 -16.90
C ARG A 320 0.50 -15.72 -17.92
N SER A 321 -0.50 -14.93 -18.21
CA SER A 321 -0.44 -13.71 -19.01
C SER A 321 -0.96 -12.56 -18.19
N ARG A 322 -0.29 -11.41 -18.24
CA ARG A 322 -0.70 -10.18 -17.59
C ARG A 322 -1.24 -9.22 -18.64
N ASN A 323 -2.51 -8.89 -18.54
CA ASN A 323 -3.14 -7.94 -19.44
C ASN A 323 -3.34 -6.58 -18.75
N LEU A 324 -3.08 -5.53 -19.49
CA LEU A 324 -3.58 -4.20 -19.13
C LEU A 324 -5.08 -4.17 -19.33
N VAL A 325 -5.82 -3.65 -18.35
CA VAL A 325 -7.27 -3.45 -18.44
C VAL A 325 -7.61 -1.99 -18.18
N CYS A 326 -8.70 -1.50 -18.76
CA CYS A 326 -9.22 -0.16 -18.53
C CYS A 326 -10.75 -0.19 -18.42
N TRP A 327 -11.28 0.32 -17.33
CA TRP A 327 -12.69 0.65 -17.16
C TRP A 327 -12.92 2.12 -17.53
N ASP A 328 -13.77 2.40 -18.52
CA ASP A 328 -14.04 3.75 -19.02
C ASP A 328 -15.31 4.40 -18.42
N GLY A 329 -15.96 3.73 -17.49
CA GLY A 329 -17.22 4.14 -16.86
C GLY A 329 -18.43 3.36 -17.37
N GLU A 330 -18.32 2.66 -18.51
CA GLU A 330 -19.38 1.85 -19.13
C GLU A 330 -18.87 0.43 -19.43
N ASP A 331 -17.74 0.33 -20.13
CA ASP A 331 -17.18 -0.93 -20.61
C ASP A 331 -15.77 -1.21 -20.04
N MET A 332 -15.43 -2.49 -19.95
CA MET A 332 -14.07 -2.95 -19.66
C MET A 332 -13.36 -3.30 -20.96
N HIS A 333 -12.20 -2.70 -21.14
CA HIS A 333 -11.30 -2.98 -22.27
C HIS A 333 -10.08 -3.71 -21.76
N ASP A 334 -9.53 -4.63 -22.54
CA ASP A 334 -8.31 -5.36 -22.24
C ASP A 334 -7.33 -5.37 -23.40
N TRP A 335 -6.05 -5.39 -23.09
CA TRP A 335 -4.95 -5.48 -24.06
C TRP A 335 -4.00 -6.60 -23.65
N GLU A 336 -3.96 -7.63 -24.48
CA GLU A 336 -2.92 -8.66 -24.44
C GLU A 336 -1.74 -8.15 -25.29
N LEU A 337 -0.68 -7.68 -24.64
CA LEU A 337 0.47 -7.09 -25.32
C LEU A 337 1.43 -8.16 -25.86
N ASN A 338 1.48 -9.33 -25.24
CA ASN A 338 2.30 -10.46 -25.64
C ASN A 338 1.48 -11.75 -25.78
N PRO A 339 1.00 -12.08 -26.98
CA PRO A 339 0.18 -13.28 -27.21
C PRO A 339 0.95 -14.61 -27.09
N THR A 340 2.25 -14.56 -26.81
CA THR A 340 3.08 -15.78 -26.65
C THR A 340 3.18 -16.27 -25.22
N GLY A 341 2.61 -15.51 -24.25
CA GLY A 341 2.66 -15.78 -22.81
C GLY A 341 4.01 -15.41 -22.17
N ASN A 342 4.03 -15.28 -20.87
CA ASN A 342 5.14 -14.77 -20.08
C ASN A 342 5.24 -13.23 -20.07
N ASP A 343 4.12 -12.57 -20.13
CA ASP A 343 4.05 -11.09 -20.14
C ASP A 343 4.35 -10.52 -18.77
N TRP A 344 5.03 -9.40 -18.79
CA TRP A 344 5.07 -8.53 -17.66
C TRP A 344 4.39 -7.21 -18.03
N VAL A 345 3.39 -6.80 -17.24
CA VAL A 345 2.76 -5.48 -17.28
C VAL A 345 2.72 -4.98 -15.84
N GLY A 346 3.13 -3.74 -15.60
CA GLY A 346 3.13 -3.17 -14.25
C GLY A 346 3.63 -1.74 -14.22
N ASP A 347 3.85 -1.20 -13.01
CA ASP A 347 4.34 0.17 -12.78
C ASP A 347 3.43 1.24 -13.40
N LEU A 348 2.09 1.09 -13.24
CA LEU A 348 1.12 2.03 -13.78
C LEU A 348 1.23 3.40 -13.12
N SER A 349 1.50 4.44 -13.90
CA SER A 349 1.59 5.83 -13.43
C SER A 349 0.73 6.75 -14.29
N PRO A 350 -0.05 7.67 -13.67
CA PRO A 350 -0.79 8.68 -14.42
C PRO A 350 0.13 9.51 -15.33
N ALA A 351 -0.16 9.58 -16.60
CA ALA A 351 0.61 10.39 -17.55
C ALA A 351 -0.21 10.68 -18.83
N PHE A 352 0.00 11.83 -19.42
CA PHE A 352 -0.52 12.18 -20.75
C PHE A 352 -2.05 12.01 -20.95
N GLY A 353 -2.85 12.23 -19.91
CA GLY A 353 -4.30 12.00 -19.93
C GLY A 353 -4.73 10.53 -19.91
N GLY A 354 -3.80 9.64 -19.59
CA GLY A 354 -3.94 8.20 -19.40
C GLY A 354 -2.85 7.69 -18.47
N ILE A 355 -2.14 6.63 -18.85
CA ILE A 355 -1.04 6.05 -18.06
C ILE A 355 0.24 5.90 -18.89
N ALA A 356 1.38 5.95 -18.21
CA ALA A 356 2.63 5.32 -18.61
C ALA A 356 2.85 4.05 -17.78
N PHE A 357 3.41 3.02 -18.36
CA PHE A 357 3.61 1.72 -17.69
C PHE A 357 4.76 0.94 -18.33
N GLY A 358 5.27 -0.05 -17.64
CA GLY A 358 6.22 -1.01 -18.18
C GLY A 358 5.49 -2.22 -18.77
N ALA A 359 5.94 -2.71 -19.91
CA ALA A 359 5.42 -3.97 -20.47
C ALA A 359 6.42 -4.65 -21.38
N ASP A 360 6.27 -5.99 -21.51
CA ASP A 360 7.02 -6.85 -22.41
C ASP A 360 6.06 -7.39 -23.49
N ASP A 361 6.34 -7.11 -24.77
CA ASP A 361 5.55 -7.57 -25.90
C ASP A 361 6.04 -8.90 -26.51
N GLY A 362 7.03 -9.52 -25.87
CA GLY A 362 7.65 -10.77 -26.33
C GLY A 362 8.65 -10.61 -27.48
N VAL A 363 8.92 -9.39 -27.92
CA VAL A 363 9.83 -9.06 -29.02
C VAL A 363 10.95 -8.13 -28.58
N HIS A 364 10.61 -7.08 -27.84
CA HIS A 364 11.53 -6.00 -27.45
C HIS A 364 11.98 -6.10 -25.98
N GLY A 365 11.43 -7.08 -25.20
CA GLY A 365 11.63 -7.17 -23.77
C GLY A 365 10.80 -6.12 -23.02
N ARG A 366 11.21 -5.78 -21.79
CA ARG A 366 10.48 -4.79 -20.98
C ARG A 366 10.82 -3.38 -21.41
N GLU A 367 9.80 -2.66 -21.88
CA GLU A 367 9.93 -1.30 -22.37
C GLU A 367 8.87 -0.36 -21.77
N ILE A 368 8.99 0.95 -22.01
CA ILE A 368 8.03 1.95 -21.56
C ILE A 368 6.90 2.09 -22.58
N TRP A 369 5.69 1.92 -22.10
CA TRP A 369 4.45 2.02 -22.86
C TRP A 369 3.57 3.15 -22.36
N ARG A 370 2.64 3.59 -23.20
CA ARG A 370 1.53 4.45 -22.76
C ARG A 370 0.20 3.89 -23.23
N SER A 371 -0.88 4.25 -22.50
CA SER A 371 -2.26 4.01 -22.91
C SER A 371 -3.16 5.18 -22.49
N ASP A 372 -4.07 5.58 -23.37
CA ASP A 372 -5.18 6.49 -23.05
C ASP A 372 -6.49 5.74 -22.77
N GLY A 373 -6.44 4.40 -22.80
CA GLY A 373 -7.60 3.54 -22.58
C GLY A 373 -8.64 3.58 -23.68
N ASP A 374 -8.28 4.03 -24.92
CA ASP A 374 -9.18 3.99 -26.07
C ASP A 374 -8.94 2.71 -26.89
N SER A 375 -9.90 1.79 -26.84
CA SER A 375 -9.85 0.53 -27.59
C SER A 375 -10.22 0.68 -29.04
N ALA A 376 -10.87 1.79 -29.43
CA ALA A 376 -11.32 2.01 -30.81
C ALA A 376 -10.16 2.36 -31.76
N ASN A 377 -9.02 2.76 -31.19
CA ASN A 377 -7.83 3.14 -31.94
C ASN A 377 -6.63 2.34 -31.42
N SER A 378 -6.01 1.52 -32.29
CA SER A 378 -4.69 0.91 -32.03
C SER A 378 -3.58 1.96 -31.75
N VAL A 379 -3.91 3.25 -31.81
CA VAL A 379 -3.04 4.39 -31.53
C VAL A 379 -3.03 4.74 -30.04
N GLY A 380 -4.03 4.28 -29.27
CA GLY A 380 -4.19 4.63 -27.86
C GLY A 380 -3.23 3.91 -26.91
N THR A 381 -2.79 2.69 -27.28
CA THR A 381 -1.86 1.88 -26.48
C THR A 381 -0.68 1.52 -27.36
N PHE A 382 0.53 1.97 -27.00
CA PHE A 382 1.74 1.75 -27.79
C PHE A 382 3.02 1.92 -26.95
N MET A 383 4.08 1.25 -27.39
CA MET A 383 5.43 1.43 -26.87
C MET A 383 5.95 2.84 -27.21
N ILE A 384 6.42 3.57 -26.21
CA ILE A 384 6.95 4.94 -26.40
C ILE A 384 8.28 4.88 -27.15
N GLN A 385 9.16 3.99 -26.73
CA GLN A 385 10.48 3.80 -27.33
C GLN A 385 11.04 2.45 -26.91
N ASP A 386 11.70 1.76 -27.85
CA ASP A 386 12.61 0.67 -27.58
C ASP A 386 13.93 1.27 -27.07
N LEU A 387 14.21 1.10 -25.79
CA LEU A 387 15.39 1.65 -25.11
C LEU A 387 16.59 0.69 -25.19
N TYR A 388 16.34 -0.58 -25.48
CA TYR A 388 17.36 -1.63 -25.51
C TYR A 388 17.14 -2.54 -26.70
N ASP A 389 17.87 -2.32 -27.78
CA ASP A 389 17.80 -3.10 -29.03
C ASP A 389 18.23 -4.56 -28.79
N GLY A 390 17.28 -5.42 -28.44
CA GLY A 390 17.46 -6.84 -28.14
C GLY A 390 16.46 -7.36 -27.10
N GLY A 391 16.17 -8.65 -27.11
CA GLY A 391 15.11 -9.27 -26.30
C GLY A 391 15.30 -9.27 -24.76
N ASP A 392 16.31 -8.57 -24.23
CA ASP A 392 16.57 -8.54 -22.78
C ASP A 392 15.86 -7.36 -22.06
N GLY A 393 15.34 -6.38 -22.79
CA GLY A 393 14.54 -5.24 -22.27
C GLY A 393 15.22 -4.36 -21.22
N PHE A 394 14.67 -3.19 -21.00
CA PHE A 394 15.03 -2.32 -19.88
C PHE A 394 14.24 -2.76 -18.62
N ASP A 395 14.94 -3.13 -17.55
CA ASP A 395 14.32 -3.33 -16.24
C ASP A 395 14.41 -2.02 -15.44
N PRO A 396 13.34 -1.21 -15.34
CA PRO A 396 13.36 0.05 -14.62
C PRO A 396 13.43 -0.13 -13.08
N ALA A 397 13.79 -1.32 -12.60
CA ALA A 397 14.02 -1.62 -11.18
C ALA A 397 12.84 -1.26 -10.26
N GLY A 398 11.62 -1.60 -10.66
CA GLY A 398 10.44 -1.57 -9.77
C GLY A 398 10.11 -0.20 -9.18
N ARG A 399 10.31 0.90 -9.91
CA ARG A 399 9.97 2.24 -9.42
C ARG A 399 8.96 2.90 -10.35
N ALA A 400 7.86 3.37 -9.78
CA ALA A 400 6.90 4.21 -10.49
C ALA A 400 7.60 5.40 -11.16
N PHE A 401 7.21 5.73 -12.39
CA PHE A 401 7.74 6.90 -13.09
C PHE A 401 7.31 8.18 -12.36
N PRO A 402 8.22 9.15 -12.13
CA PRO A 402 7.80 10.42 -11.59
C PRO A 402 6.84 11.10 -12.58
N VAL A 403 5.70 11.57 -12.08
CA VAL A 403 4.81 12.44 -12.86
C VAL A 403 5.59 13.71 -13.16
N VAL A 404 5.89 13.95 -14.44
CA VAL A 404 6.45 15.22 -14.89
C VAL A 404 5.26 16.08 -15.27
N ASP A 405 4.89 17.04 -14.40
CA ASP A 405 3.94 18.08 -14.76
C ASP A 405 4.54 18.83 -15.96
N GLY A 406 3.85 18.72 -17.10
CA GLY A 406 4.29 19.34 -18.32
C GLY A 406 4.08 20.86 -18.29
N ASP A 407 5.14 21.64 -18.54
CA ASP A 407 5.06 22.99 -19.09
C ASP A 407 4.78 22.93 -20.60
#